data_7b836dc7148e25b52f06b22d0df1851f
#
_entry.id   7b836dc7148e25b52f06b22d0df1851f
#
_cell.length_a   1.000
_cell.length_b   1.000
_cell.length_c   1.000
_cell.angle_alpha   90.00
_cell.angle_beta   90.00
_cell.angle_gamma   90.00
#
_symmetry.space_group_name_H-M   'P 1'
#
loop_
_entity.id
_entity.type
_entity.pdbx_description
1 polymer ?
#
loop_
_entity_poly.entity_id
_entity_poly.type
_entity_poly.pdbx_seq_one_letter_code
_entity_poly.pdbx_strand_id
1 'polypeptide(L)'
;MDFSLLEKEYEKEELFDQIEKIILEKYRDKKVVVEFIKKSSAFDFYKRLVEKNEDSKEDIFLITGDDNKAERKKIIKEAKDKKRKSMILVATQVIEAGVDIDMDIGFKNISILDADEQFLGRINRSCKKKNCKVYFFKLDDGGKIYKSDVRIQDRFTLMNEEMREILKSKNFSEYYSKILEVLDDFSNKEDEENIENFRKNKVVQLNFEEINKRLKLITDEMKTKMIFFSRNIKIEGEEIEGNKVWKEFKEVFLNNEIGYAERRVKLSKVMEKVDLFSYNIPKEMTYGLSYQDSIGDNILYIQDGEEYFVNGKFDRKKMQSKNDCEMIL
;
A
#
# COMPACT_ATOMS: atom_id res chain seq x y z
N MET A 1 -5.15 23.40 -2.99
CA MET A 1 -4.74 22.69 -1.78
C MET A 1 -5.45 23.31 -0.60
N ASP A 2 -5.81 22.49 0.38
CA ASP A 2 -6.50 22.91 1.61
C ASP A 2 -5.79 22.28 2.81
N PHE A 3 -5.40 23.10 3.78
CA PHE A 3 -4.66 22.70 4.97
C PHE A 3 -5.49 22.84 6.26
N SER A 4 -6.80 23.13 6.14
CA SER A 4 -7.68 23.34 7.29
C SER A 4 -7.74 22.17 8.27
N LEU A 5 -7.56 20.93 7.78
CA LEU A 5 -7.49 19.75 8.64
C LEU A 5 -6.11 19.55 9.32
N LEU A 6 -5.12 20.44 9.08
CA LEU A 6 -3.84 20.49 9.79
C LEU A 6 -3.79 21.55 10.88
N GLU A 7 -4.79 22.43 10.96
CA GLU A 7 -4.83 23.55 11.91
C GLU A 7 -5.19 23.11 13.34
N LYS A 8 -5.71 21.89 13.47
CA LYS A 8 -6.14 21.29 14.73
C LYS A 8 -5.68 19.83 14.79
N GLU A 9 -5.30 19.39 15.96
CA GLU A 9 -5.12 17.95 16.23
C GLU A 9 -6.50 17.29 16.39
N TYR A 10 -6.67 16.14 15.77
CA TYR A 10 -7.89 15.36 15.81
C TYR A 10 -7.61 13.97 16.39
N GLU A 11 -8.50 13.51 17.24
CA GLU A 11 -8.57 12.09 17.52
C GLU A 11 -9.06 11.32 16.27
N LYS A 12 -8.70 10.06 16.16
CA LYS A 12 -8.95 9.24 14.97
C LYS A 12 -10.42 9.27 14.52
N GLU A 13 -11.35 9.03 15.44
CA GLU A 13 -12.78 8.98 15.12
C GLU A 13 -13.31 10.36 14.72
N GLU A 14 -12.87 11.41 15.39
CA GLU A 14 -13.24 12.79 15.06
C GLU A 14 -12.78 13.16 13.65
N LEU A 15 -11.54 12.79 13.29
CA LEU A 15 -11.01 13.04 11.94
C LEU A 15 -11.80 12.27 10.87
N PHE A 16 -12.14 11.02 11.17
CA PHE A 16 -12.97 10.21 10.27
C PHE A 16 -14.33 10.85 10.04
N ASP A 17 -14.98 11.36 11.11
CA ASP A 17 -16.24 12.09 11.00
C ASP A 17 -16.09 13.35 10.13
N GLN A 18 -15.02 14.12 10.29
CA GLN A 18 -14.77 15.31 9.49
C GLN A 18 -14.57 15.00 8.01
N ILE A 19 -13.74 14.00 7.70
CA ILE A 19 -13.48 13.58 6.31
C ILE A 19 -14.77 13.08 5.68
N GLU A 20 -15.49 12.17 6.34
CA GLU A 20 -16.77 11.62 5.89
C GLU A 20 -17.79 12.73 5.62
N LYS A 21 -17.96 13.67 6.56
CA LYS A 21 -18.85 14.82 6.43
C LYS A 21 -18.53 15.66 5.19
N ILE A 22 -17.26 16.01 4.99
CA ILE A 22 -16.84 16.80 3.82
C ILE A 22 -17.16 16.05 2.53
N ILE A 23 -16.90 14.73 2.47
CA ILE A 23 -17.18 13.91 1.28
C ILE A 23 -18.67 13.89 0.99
N LEU A 24 -19.50 13.57 1.98
CA LEU A 24 -20.93 13.37 1.78
C LEU A 24 -21.69 14.68 1.53
N GLU A 25 -21.29 15.79 2.14
CA GLU A 25 -21.95 17.08 1.97
C GLU A 25 -21.53 17.80 0.67
N LYS A 26 -20.23 17.67 0.26
CA LYS A 26 -19.70 18.50 -0.84
C LYS A 26 -19.34 17.73 -2.11
N TYR A 27 -19.08 16.40 -2.01
CA TYR A 27 -18.42 15.64 -3.08
C TYR A 27 -19.07 14.29 -3.38
N ARG A 28 -20.34 14.11 -3.04
CA ARG A 28 -21.07 12.83 -3.22
C ARG A 28 -21.09 12.36 -4.69
N ASP A 29 -21.03 13.28 -5.65
CA ASP A 29 -21.06 13.04 -7.08
C ASP A 29 -19.67 13.09 -7.73
N LYS A 30 -18.60 12.95 -6.95
CA LYS A 30 -17.20 13.06 -7.38
C LYS A 30 -16.44 11.77 -7.16
N LYS A 31 -15.34 11.62 -7.90
CA LYS A 31 -14.32 10.61 -7.61
C LYS A 31 -13.40 11.13 -6.53
N VAL A 32 -13.51 10.55 -5.34
CA VAL A 32 -12.73 10.92 -4.16
C VAL A 32 -11.69 9.87 -3.87
N VAL A 33 -10.47 10.27 -3.51
CA VAL A 33 -9.45 9.38 -2.95
C VAL A 33 -9.05 9.85 -1.57
N VAL A 34 -8.96 8.91 -0.62
CA VAL A 34 -8.50 9.16 0.75
C VAL A 34 -7.30 8.27 1.02
N GLU A 35 -6.11 8.85 1.20
CA GLU A 35 -4.89 8.11 1.41
C GLU A 35 -4.42 8.21 2.86
N PHE A 36 -4.19 7.05 3.47
CA PHE A 36 -3.62 6.88 4.79
C PHE A 36 -2.20 6.30 4.70
N ILE A 37 -1.37 6.56 5.71
CA ILE A 37 -0.04 5.96 5.82
C ILE A 37 -0.16 4.50 6.29
N LYS A 38 -0.98 4.23 7.32
CA LYS A 38 -1.16 2.88 7.87
C LYS A 38 -2.30 2.14 7.20
N LYS A 39 -2.05 0.87 6.88
CA LYS A 39 -3.07 -0.03 6.34
C LYS A 39 -4.25 -0.21 7.30
N SER A 40 -3.99 -0.23 8.62
CA SER A 40 -5.04 -0.32 9.63
C SER A 40 -5.98 0.87 9.60
N SER A 41 -5.44 2.10 9.48
CA SER A 41 -6.25 3.31 9.41
C SER A 41 -7.11 3.34 8.13
N ALA A 42 -6.50 2.95 6.99
CA ALA A 42 -7.24 2.81 5.73
C ALA A 42 -8.36 1.79 5.83
N PHE A 43 -8.09 0.61 6.42
CA PHE A 43 -9.09 -0.44 6.59
C PHE A 43 -10.23 -0.03 7.53
N ASP A 44 -9.89 0.58 8.67
CA ASP A 44 -10.89 1.03 9.65
C ASP A 44 -11.80 2.12 9.05
N PHE A 45 -11.25 3.07 8.27
CA PHE A 45 -12.03 4.08 7.57
C PHE A 45 -12.92 3.47 6.47
N TYR A 46 -12.37 2.56 5.66
CA TYR A 46 -13.14 1.82 4.65
C TYR A 46 -14.33 1.07 5.27
N LYS A 47 -14.07 0.30 6.33
CA LYS A 47 -15.09 -0.48 7.04
C LYS A 47 -16.22 0.43 7.53
N ARG A 48 -15.86 1.53 8.17
CA ARG A 48 -16.82 2.54 8.65
C ARG A 48 -17.68 3.10 7.52
N LEU A 49 -17.08 3.47 6.38
CA LEU A 49 -17.81 3.99 5.22
C LEU A 49 -18.82 2.97 4.68
N VAL A 50 -18.41 1.71 4.55
CA VAL A 50 -19.28 0.63 4.04
C VAL A 50 -20.43 0.35 4.99
N GLU A 51 -20.18 0.30 6.32
CA GLU A 51 -21.21 0.06 7.33
C GLU A 51 -22.25 1.18 7.41
N LYS A 52 -21.84 2.45 7.22
CA LYS A 52 -22.75 3.60 7.26
C LYS A 52 -23.49 3.88 5.95
N ASN A 53 -22.98 3.36 4.82
CA ASN A 53 -23.50 3.66 3.48
C ASN A 53 -23.83 2.38 2.71
N GLU A 54 -24.66 1.51 3.28
CA GLU A 54 -25.03 0.21 2.69
C GLU A 54 -25.59 0.34 1.27
N ASP A 55 -26.38 1.36 0.98
CA ASP A 55 -26.99 1.62 -0.33
C ASP A 55 -25.96 2.02 -1.42
N SER A 56 -24.78 2.49 -1.00
CA SER A 56 -23.72 2.99 -1.91
C SER A 56 -22.40 2.22 -1.75
N LYS A 57 -22.41 1.09 -1.07
CA LYS A 57 -21.20 0.30 -0.79
C LYS A 57 -20.44 -0.14 -2.05
N GLU A 58 -21.14 -0.28 -3.18
CA GLU A 58 -20.55 -0.65 -4.47
C GLU A 58 -19.66 0.44 -5.07
N ASP A 59 -19.78 1.68 -4.57
CA ASP A 59 -18.96 2.81 -4.97
C ASP A 59 -17.78 3.08 -4.03
N ILE A 60 -17.62 2.27 -2.95
CA ILE A 60 -16.56 2.39 -1.96
C ILE A 60 -15.54 1.28 -2.17
N PHE A 61 -14.29 1.66 -2.40
CA PHE A 61 -13.19 0.74 -2.70
C PHE A 61 -12.05 0.94 -1.71
N LEU A 62 -11.35 -0.15 -1.39
CA LEU A 62 -10.11 -0.13 -0.63
C LEU A 62 -8.97 -0.69 -1.49
N ILE A 63 -7.84 0.01 -1.56
CA ILE A 63 -6.61 -0.46 -2.21
C ILE A 63 -5.40 -0.27 -1.29
N THR A 64 -4.74 -1.36 -0.96
CA THR A 64 -3.58 -1.37 -0.06
C THR A 64 -2.46 -2.27 -0.59
N GLY A 65 -1.32 -2.29 0.12
CA GLY A 65 -0.25 -3.24 -0.15
C GLY A 65 -0.63 -4.70 0.09
N ASP A 66 -1.75 -4.96 0.76
CA ASP A 66 -2.22 -6.31 1.05
C ASP A 66 -3.13 -6.89 -0.05
N ASP A 67 -3.62 -6.06 -0.97
CA ASP A 67 -4.44 -6.55 -2.08
C ASP A 67 -3.60 -7.37 -3.06
N ASN A 68 -4.20 -8.44 -3.57
CA ASN A 68 -3.59 -9.20 -4.64
C ASN A 68 -3.62 -8.45 -5.99
N LYS A 69 -2.90 -8.97 -6.98
CA LYS A 69 -2.78 -8.32 -8.29
C LYS A 69 -4.12 -8.15 -9.01
N ALA A 70 -5.01 -9.14 -8.87
CA ALA A 70 -6.30 -9.12 -9.55
C ALA A 70 -7.24 -8.08 -8.93
N GLU A 71 -7.28 -7.99 -7.60
CA GLU A 71 -8.05 -6.97 -6.89
C GLU A 71 -7.59 -5.56 -7.25
N ARG A 72 -6.27 -5.32 -7.24
CA ARG A 72 -5.69 -4.03 -7.66
C ARG A 72 -6.09 -3.67 -9.09
N LYS A 73 -5.95 -4.62 -10.02
CA LYS A 73 -6.30 -4.41 -11.44
C LYS A 73 -7.79 -4.06 -11.59
N LYS A 74 -8.68 -4.74 -10.87
CA LYS A 74 -10.12 -4.45 -10.85
C LYS A 74 -10.40 -3.04 -10.35
N ILE A 75 -9.86 -2.65 -9.19
CA ILE A 75 -10.10 -1.33 -8.60
C ILE A 75 -9.56 -0.21 -9.49
N ILE A 76 -8.37 -0.40 -10.08
CA ILE A 76 -7.79 0.57 -11.01
C ILE A 76 -8.65 0.71 -12.28
N LYS A 77 -9.21 -0.40 -12.79
CA LYS A 77 -10.14 -0.37 -13.93
C LYS A 77 -11.39 0.46 -13.60
N GLU A 78 -12.00 0.25 -12.42
CA GLU A 78 -13.13 1.03 -11.94
C GLU A 78 -12.79 2.53 -11.80
N ALA A 79 -11.63 2.85 -11.23
CA ALA A 79 -11.19 4.24 -11.08
C ALA A 79 -10.97 4.95 -12.44
N LYS A 80 -10.54 4.20 -13.47
CA LYS A 80 -10.33 4.69 -14.85
C LYS A 80 -11.62 4.80 -15.64
N ASP A 81 -12.69 4.12 -15.25
CA ASP A 81 -13.93 4.14 -16.02
C ASP A 81 -14.51 5.56 -16.06
N LYS A 82 -14.57 6.14 -17.26
CA LYS A 82 -15.14 7.47 -17.50
C LYS A 82 -16.65 7.53 -17.33
N LYS A 83 -17.33 6.39 -17.39
CA LYS A 83 -18.79 6.34 -17.20
C LYS A 83 -19.15 6.42 -15.72
N ARG A 84 -18.26 5.95 -14.84
CA ARG A 84 -18.43 6.07 -13.38
C ARG A 84 -18.20 7.53 -12.98
N LYS A 85 -19.24 8.18 -12.49
CA LYS A 85 -19.22 9.60 -12.10
C LYS A 85 -18.74 9.81 -10.67
N SER A 86 -19.08 8.88 -9.77
CA SER A 86 -18.72 8.93 -8.35
C SER A 86 -18.03 7.66 -7.89
N MET A 87 -17.09 7.80 -6.98
CA MET A 87 -16.52 6.71 -6.20
C MET A 87 -15.73 7.25 -5.01
N ILE A 88 -15.60 6.45 -3.97
CA ILE A 88 -14.68 6.72 -2.86
C ILE A 88 -13.61 5.62 -2.88
N LEU A 89 -12.37 6.01 -3.11
CA LEU A 89 -11.20 5.11 -3.08
C LEU A 89 -10.41 5.38 -1.81
N VAL A 90 -10.49 4.47 -0.85
CA VAL A 90 -9.61 4.48 0.32
C VAL A 90 -8.32 3.75 -0.06
N ALA A 91 -7.16 4.34 0.24
CA ALA A 91 -5.89 3.84 -0.24
C ALA A 91 -4.76 3.98 0.79
N THR A 92 -3.67 3.28 0.55
CA THR A 92 -2.36 3.59 1.10
C THR A 92 -1.44 4.05 -0.02
N GLN A 93 -0.14 4.26 0.25
CA GLN A 93 0.86 4.77 -0.70
C GLN A 93 0.98 3.95 -2.00
N VAL A 94 0.31 2.81 -2.12
CA VAL A 94 0.31 1.98 -3.34
C VAL A 94 -0.21 2.71 -4.59
N ILE A 95 -0.90 3.84 -4.40
CA ILE A 95 -1.41 4.68 -5.50
C ILE A 95 -0.42 5.76 -5.95
N GLU A 96 0.63 6.05 -5.16
CA GLU A 96 1.59 7.12 -5.45
C GLU A 96 2.46 6.80 -6.67
N ALA A 97 2.89 5.54 -6.82
CA ALA A 97 3.74 5.09 -7.92
C ALA A 97 3.06 4.01 -8.78
N GLY A 98 3.24 4.11 -10.10
CA GLY A 98 2.79 3.07 -11.04
C GLY A 98 1.28 2.95 -11.27
N VAL A 99 0.45 3.74 -10.59
CA VAL A 99 -1.00 3.73 -10.74
C VAL A 99 -1.46 4.95 -11.50
N ASP A 100 -2.12 4.73 -12.63
CA ASP A 100 -2.65 5.78 -13.50
C ASP A 100 -4.13 5.98 -13.21
N ILE A 101 -4.45 6.85 -12.24
CA ILE A 101 -5.81 7.28 -11.89
C ILE A 101 -5.94 8.79 -12.01
N ASP A 102 -7.17 9.26 -12.23
CA ASP A 102 -7.50 10.67 -12.35
C ASP A 102 -8.72 10.99 -11.50
N MET A 103 -8.49 11.38 -10.25
CA MET A 103 -9.52 11.66 -9.26
C MET A 103 -9.89 13.15 -9.26
N ASP A 104 -11.04 13.51 -8.67
CA ASP A 104 -11.50 14.90 -8.58
C ASP A 104 -11.07 15.54 -7.26
N ILE A 105 -11.20 14.79 -6.16
CA ILE A 105 -10.93 15.25 -4.80
C ILE A 105 -9.96 14.29 -4.12
N GLY A 106 -9.00 14.84 -3.39
CA GLY A 106 -8.04 14.07 -2.59
C GLY A 106 -8.10 14.43 -1.11
N PHE A 107 -7.91 13.44 -0.26
CA PHE A 107 -7.59 13.59 1.15
C PHE A 107 -6.29 12.82 1.39
N LYS A 108 -5.27 13.49 1.89
CA LYS A 108 -3.93 12.91 2.05
C LYS A 108 -3.46 13.03 3.49
N ASN A 109 -3.17 11.90 4.14
CA ASN A 109 -2.38 11.91 5.36
C ASN A 109 -0.97 12.38 5.01
N ILE A 110 -0.53 13.50 5.59
CA ILE A 110 0.78 14.07 5.30
C ILE A 110 1.90 13.08 5.62
N SER A 111 2.94 13.12 4.80
CA SER A 111 4.12 12.28 4.96
C SER A 111 5.38 13.05 4.58
N ILE A 112 6.28 12.48 3.80
CA ILE A 112 7.37 13.22 3.19
C ILE A 112 6.84 14.07 2.04
N LEU A 113 7.41 15.26 1.84
CA LEU A 113 6.91 16.24 0.86
C LEU A 113 6.88 15.70 -0.58
N ASP A 114 7.81 14.82 -0.93
CA ASP A 114 7.85 14.12 -2.22
C ASP A 114 6.60 13.25 -2.47
N ALA A 115 6.17 12.52 -1.45
CA ALA A 115 4.98 11.67 -1.53
C ALA A 115 3.71 12.52 -1.58
N ASP A 116 3.67 13.63 -0.84
CA ASP A 116 2.56 14.58 -0.90
C ASP A 116 2.44 15.20 -2.30
N GLU A 117 3.56 15.50 -2.96
CA GLU A 117 3.60 15.98 -4.34
C GLU A 117 3.15 14.92 -5.35
N GLN A 118 3.61 13.67 -5.19
CA GLN A 118 3.19 12.56 -6.06
C GLN A 118 1.69 12.30 -5.98
N PHE A 119 1.09 12.42 -4.79
CA PHE A 119 -0.34 12.31 -4.60
C PHE A 119 -1.12 13.42 -5.33
N LEU A 120 -0.62 14.67 -5.31
CA LEU A 120 -1.23 15.75 -6.10
C LEU A 120 -1.33 15.41 -7.58
N GLY A 121 -0.35 14.68 -8.12
CA GLY A 121 -0.35 14.18 -9.49
C GLY A 121 -1.43 13.14 -9.80
N ARG A 122 -2.23 12.69 -8.82
CA ARG A 122 -3.39 11.80 -8.99
C ARG A 122 -4.72 12.57 -9.07
N ILE A 123 -4.71 13.85 -8.73
CA ILE A 123 -5.90 14.70 -8.73
C ILE A 123 -5.85 15.60 -9.94
N ASN A 124 -6.92 15.56 -10.77
CA ASN A 124 -6.98 16.31 -12.03
C ASN A 124 -5.74 16.11 -12.91
N ARG A 125 -5.28 14.87 -12.99
CA ARG A 125 -4.06 14.50 -13.72
C ARG A 125 -4.09 14.96 -15.19
N SER A 126 -5.27 14.95 -15.79
CA SER A 126 -5.47 15.42 -17.16
C SER A 126 -5.48 16.95 -17.30
N CYS A 127 -5.48 17.70 -16.18
CA CYS A 127 -5.65 19.16 -16.10
C CYS A 127 -6.92 19.68 -16.81
N LYS A 128 -7.93 18.82 -16.98
CA LYS A 128 -9.19 19.16 -17.70
C LYS A 128 -10.37 19.39 -16.80
N LYS A 129 -10.26 19.00 -15.52
CA LYS A 129 -11.35 19.07 -14.57
C LYS A 129 -11.34 20.41 -13.83
N LYS A 130 -12.53 20.91 -13.50
CA LYS A 130 -12.71 22.12 -12.69
C LYS A 130 -13.08 21.73 -11.24
N ASN A 131 -12.76 22.61 -10.31
CA ASN A 131 -13.12 22.45 -8.89
C ASN A 131 -12.51 21.19 -8.23
N CYS A 132 -11.31 20.81 -8.65
CA CYS A 132 -10.54 19.77 -7.98
C CYS A 132 -9.84 20.34 -6.74
N LYS A 133 -9.78 19.56 -5.67
CA LYS A 133 -9.22 20.01 -4.40
C LYS A 133 -8.52 18.85 -3.68
N VAL A 134 -7.46 19.17 -2.96
CA VAL A 134 -6.77 18.23 -2.06
C VAL A 134 -6.76 18.80 -0.66
N TYR A 135 -7.24 18.00 0.29
CA TYR A 135 -7.19 18.26 1.72
C TYR A 135 -6.05 17.46 2.34
N PHE A 136 -5.22 18.12 3.14
CA PHE A 136 -4.15 17.46 3.88
C PHE A 136 -4.53 17.33 5.35
N PHE A 137 -4.27 16.17 5.94
CA PHE A 137 -4.54 15.88 7.35
C PHE A 137 -3.38 15.11 7.99
N LYS A 138 -3.29 15.11 9.31
CA LYS A 138 -2.31 14.33 10.09
C LYS A 138 -3.06 13.37 11.01
N LEU A 139 -2.89 12.08 10.81
CA LEU A 139 -3.43 11.02 11.66
C LEU A 139 -2.33 10.02 12.03
N ASP A 140 -1.74 9.42 11.02
CA ASP A 140 -0.72 8.40 11.19
C ASP A 140 0.66 9.04 11.24
N ASP A 141 1.50 8.53 12.15
CA ASP A 141 2.93 8.82 12.13
C ASP A 141 3.62 7.94 11.08
N GLY A 142 4.36 8.57 10.19
CA GLY A 142 5.14 7.92 9.14
C GLY A 142 6.42 7.26 9.63
N GLY A 143 6.86 7.48 10.89
CA GLY A 143 8.15 7.00 11.41
C GLY A 143 8.38 5.51 11.30
N LYS A 144 7.31 4.70 11.38
CA LYS A 144 7.40 3.24 11.19
C LYS A 144 7.65 2.83 9.73
N ILE A 145 7.21 3.63 8.77
CA ILE A 145 7.36 3.35 7.33
C ILE A 145 8.65 3.95 6.79
N TYR A 146 8.88 5.20 7.10
CA TYR A 146 10.07 5.94 6.64
C TYR A 146 11.27 5.82 7.59
N LYS A 147 11.10 5.12 8.73
CA LYS A 147 12.13 4.83 9.75
C LYS A 147 13.03 6.04 10.03
N SER A 148 14.32 5.96 9.72
CA SER A 148 15.31 7.00 10.01
C SER A 148 15.34 8.16 8.99
N ASP A 149 14.33 8.29 8.14
CA ASP A 149 14.31 9.34 7.13
C ASP A 149 14.08 10.72 7.77
N VAL A 150 15.06 11.61 7.64
CA VAL A 150 15.00 12.97 8.23
C VAL A 150 13.85 13.80 7.69
N ARG A 151 13.34 13.48 6.48
CA ARG A 151 12.26 14.21 5.82
C ARG A 151 10.92 14.09 6.52
N ILE A 152 10.78 13.13 7.47
CA ILE A 152 9.53 12.95 8.23
C ILE A 152 9.43 13.89 9.45
N GLN A 153 10.50 14.59 9.82
CA GLN A 153 10.45 15.56 10.90
C GLN A 153 9.47 16.68 10.54
N ASP A 154 8.67 17.16 11.50
CA ASP A 154 7.62 18.16 11.27
C ASP A 154 8.12 19.41 10.53
N ARG A 155 9.40 19.81 10.75
CA ARG A 155 10.02 20.93 10.02
C ARG A 155 10.17 20.72 8.52
N PHE A 156 10.10 19.47 8.03
CA PHE A 156 10.22 19.09 6.61
C PHE A 156 8.92 18.54 6.02
N THR A 157 7.84 18.56 6.79
CA THR A 157 6.51 18.13 6.37
C THR A 157 5.56 19.32 6.22
N LEU A 158 4.34 19.08 5.75
CA LEU A 158 3.30 20.11 5.62
C LEU A 158 2.80 20.68 6.97
N MET A 159 3.33 20.22 8.11
CA MET A 159 3.15 20.91 9.39
C MET A 159 3.83 22.27 9.39
N ASN A 160 4.92 22.43 8.64
CA ASN A 160 5.64 23.69 8.48
C ASN A 160 5.07 24.50 7.29
N GLU A 161 4.77 25.78 7.52
CA GLU A 161 4.24 26.70 6.49
C GLU A 161 5.20 26.87 5.31
N GLU A 162 6.50 26.89 5.55
CA GLU A 162 7.51 26.98 4.50
C GLU A 162 7.42 25.78 3.53
N MET A 163 7.20 24.58 4.05
CA MET A 163 7.02 23.38 3.23
C MET A 163 5.72 23.43 2.41
N ARG A 164 4.68 24.07 2.95
CA ARG A 164 3.43 24.34 2.19
C ARG A 164 3.69 25.28 1.01
N GLU A 165 4.52 26.31 1.18
CA GLU A 165 4.89 27.22 0.09
C GLU A 165 5.82 26.54 -0.94
N ILE A 166 6.76 25.71 -0.52
CA ILE A 166 7.58 24.89 -1.41
C ILE A 166 6.69 23.96 -2.24
N LEU A 167 5.71 23.28 -1.63
CA LEU A 167 4.79 22.42 -2.35
C LEU A 167 3.94 23.19 -3.37
N LYS A 168 3.50 24.42 -3.05
CA LYS A 168 2.74 25.28 -3.96
C LYS A 168 3.59 25.78 -5.12
N SER A 169 4.79 26.27 -4.83
CA SER A 169 5.73 26.85 -5.83
C SER A 169 6.45 25.79 -6.65
N LYS A 170 6.48 24.53 -6.18
CA LYS A 170 7.28 23.43 -6.74
C LYS A 170 8.79 23.67 -6.68
N ASN A 171 9.26 24.50 -5.77
CA ASN A 171 10.68 24.80 -5.58
C ASN A 171 11.37 23.71 -4.73
N PHE A 172 11.39 22.48 -5.23
CA PHE A 172 12.00 21.35 -4.52
C PHE A 172 13.52 21.46 -4.36
N SER A 173 14.19 22.30 -5.17
CA SER A 173 15.62 22.57 -4.99
C SER A 173 15.93 23.15 -3.61
N GLU A 174 15.09 24.05 -3.11
CA GLU A 174 15.21 24.61 -1.78
C GLU A 174 14.98 23.55 -0.68
N TYR A 175 13.95 22.71 -0.87
CA TYR A 175 13.68 21.59 0.03
C TYR A 175 14.88 20.66 0.17
N TYR A 176 15.43 20.19 -0.97
CA TYR A 176 16.57 19.27 -0.94
C TYR A 176 17.84 19.91 -0.39
N SER A 177 18.08 21.20 -0.62
CA SER A 177 19.21 21.89 0.00
C SER A 177 19.16 21.81 1.52
N LYS A 178 17.99 22.07 2.12
CA LYS A 178 17.80 21.98 3.58
C LYS A 178 17.97 20.56 4.11
N ILE A 179 17.51 19.55 3.37
CA ILE A 179 17.70 18.14 3.74
C ILE A 179 19.18 17.78 3.70
N LEU A 180 19.90 18.18 2.65
CA LEU A 180 21.33 17.90 2.51
C LEU A 180 22.17 18.55 3.61
N GLU A 181 21.85 19.77 4.02
CA GLU A 181 22.52 20.44 5.16
C GLU A 181 22.40 19.61 6.45
N VAL A 182 21.19 19.08 6.71
CA VAL A 182 20.97 18.23 7.89
C VAL A 182 21.72 16.91 7.80
N LEU A 183 21.72 16.29 6.62
CA LEU A 183 22.44 15.03 6.41
C LEU A 183 23.97 15.22 6.52
N ASP A 184 24.49 16.36 6.06
CA ASP A 184 25.91 16.70 6.19
C ASP A 184 26.31 16.90 7.66
N ASP A 185 25.47 17.58 8.44
CA ASP A 185 25.67 17.73 9.88
C ASP A 185 25.68 16.38 10.62
N PHE A 186 24.85 15.43 10.21
CA PHE A 186 24.85 14.08 10.79
C PHE A 186 26.11 13.30 10.38
N SER A 187 26.49 13.34 9.11
CA SER A 187 27.66 12.61 8.61
C SER A 187 28.98 13.10 9.18
N ASN A 188 29.04 14.36 9.58
CA ASN A 188 30.23 14.94 10.22
C ASN A 188 30.35 14.58 11.71
N LYS A 189 29.28 14.11 12.35
CA LYS A 189 29.28 13.72 13.78
C LYS A 189 29.62 12.24 14.02
N GLU A 190 29.39 11.39 13.05
CA GLU A 190 29.66 9.94 13.17
C GLU A 190 30.88 9.55 12.33
N ASP A 191 32.09 9.63 12.95
CA ASP A 191 33.37 9.31 12.31
C ASP A 191 33.43 7.93 11.64
N GLU A 192 32.68 6.94 12.11
CA GLU A 192 32.67 5.59 11.56
C GLU A 192 31.90 5.45 10.22
N GLU A 193 30.96 6.33 9.94
CA GLU A 193 30.15 6.31 8.70
C GLU A 193 30.61 7.31 7.64
N ASN A 194 31.66 8.08 7.91
CA ASN A 194 32.21 9.05 6.98
C ASN A 194 32.66 8.35 5.68
N ILE A 195 32.43 9.00 4.53
CA ILE A 195 32.76 8.49 3.20
C ILE A 195 34.29 8.24 3.03
N GLU A 196 35.12 9.03 3.71
CA GLU A 196 36.57 8.80 3.73
C GLU A 196 36.97 7.54 4.48
N ASN A 197 36.36 7.29 5.64
CA ASN A 197 36.58 6.05 6.39
C ASN A 197 36.04 4.84 5.65
N PHE A 198 34.91 4.95 5.01
CA PHE A 198 34.39 3.92 4.12
C PHE A 198 35.36 3.62 2.98
N ARG A 199 35.87 4.65 2.31
CA ARG A 199 36.87 4.48 1.26
C ARG A 199 38.14 3.78 1.76
N LYS A 200 38.73 4.26 2.85
CA LYS A 200 40.00 3.72 3.41
C LYS A 200 39.84 2.29 3.92
N ASN A 201 38.77 2.03 4.68
CA ASN A 201 38.61 0.81 5.44
C ASN A 201 37.79 -0.28 4.73
N LYS A 202 37.06 0.07 3.68
CA LYS A 202 36.22 -0.88 2.95
C LYS A 202 36.60 -0.99 1.46
N VAL A 203 36.67 0.16 0.76
CA VAL A 203 36.93 0.17 -0.68
C VAL A 203 38.39 -0.20 -0.97
N VAL A 204 39.37 0.46 -0.32
CA VAL A 204 40.79 0.18 -0.51
C VAL A 204 41.15 -1.24 -0.07
N GLN A 205 40.48 -1.77 0.93
CA GLN A 205 40.68 -3.13 1.42
C GLN A 205 39.89 -4.19 0.64
N LEU A 206 39.13 -3.78 -0.40
CA LEU A 206 38.34 -4.66 -1.26
C LEU A 206 37.30 -5.49 -0.45
N ASN A 207 36.74 -4.92 0.61
CA ASN A 207 35.66 -5.54 1.39
C ASN A 207 34.35 -5.46 0.62
N PHE A 208 34.19 -6.33 -0.37
CA PHE A 208 33.04 -6.32 -1.30
C PHE A 208 31.70 -6.51 -0.61
N GLU A 209 31.64 -7.24 0.49
CA GLU A 209 30.40 -7.45 1.25
C GLU A 209 29.88 -6.13 1.83
N GLU A 210 30.74 -5.39 2.53
CA GLU A 210 30.38 -4.09 3.12
C GLU A 210 30.13 -3.01 2.05
N ILE A 211 30.91 -3.06 0.94
CA ILE A 211 30.69 -2.17 -0.21
C ILE A 211 29.31 -2.42 -0.80
N ASN A 212 28.96 -3.68 -1.06
CA ASN A 212 27.66 -4.06 -1.62
C ASN A 212 26.51 -3.68 -0.68
N LYS A 213 26.67 -3.91 0.62
CA LYS A 213 25.69 -3.55 1.64
C LYS A 213 25.40 -2.05 1.65
N ARG A 214 26.44 -1.21 1.59
CA ARG A 214 26.30 0.25 1.62
C ARG A 214 25.78 0.84 0.30
N LEU A 215 26.12 0.25 -0.84
CA LEU A 215 25.66 0.69 -2.16
C LEU A 215 24.27 0.13 -2.54
N LYS A 216 23.74 -0.78 -1.75
CA LYS A 216 22.44 -1.39 -2.02
C LYS A 216 21.33 -0.37 -1.78
N LEU A 217 20.64 0.05 -2.85
CA LEU A 217 19.55 1.03 -2.78
C LEU A 217 18.29 0.47 -2.11
N ILE A 218 18.07 -0.84 -2.21
CA ILE A 218 16.94 -1.53 -1.58
C ILE A 218 17.54 -2.52 -0.58
N THR A 219 17.48 -2.15 0.71
CA THR A 219 18.13 -2.91 1.80
C THR A 219 17.28 -4.06 2.33
N ASP A 220 15.95 -3.94 2.24
CA ASP A 220 15.02 -4.92 2.80
C ASP A 220 14.16 -5.55 1.72
N GLU A 221 14.57 -6.69 1.19
CA GLU A 221 13.62 -7.63 0.60
C GLU A 221 12.85 -8.27 1.76
N MET A 222 11.67 -7.74 2.04
CA MET A 222 10.77 -8.33 3.02
C MET A 222 10.49 -9.76 2.57
N LYS A 223 11.03 -10.75 3.29
CA LYS A 223 10.79 -12.17 2.99
C LYS A 223 9.31 -12.44 3.17
N THR A 224 8.63 -12.80 2.09
CA THR A 224 7.20 -13.11 2.10
C THR A 224 6.98 -14.57 1.77
N LYS A 225 5.85 -15.11 2.24
CA LYS A 225 5.29 -16.38 1.76
C LYS A 225 4.02 -16.06 0.95
N MET A 226 3.80 -16.83 -0.10
CA MET A 226 2.54 -16.80 -0.85
C MET A 226 1.52 -17.67 -0.11
N ILE A 227 0.41 -17.08 0.31
CA ILE A 227 -0.68 -17.83 0.92
C ILE A 227 -1.85 -17.82 -0.04
N PHE A 228 -2.31 -19.02 -0.37
CA PHE A 228 -3.49 -19.25 -1.17
C PHE A 228 -4.69 -19.47 -0.24
N PHE A 229 -5.61 -18.50 -0.20
CA PHE A 229 -6.85 -18.59 0.56
C PHE A 229 -7.94 -19.17 -0.32
N SER A 230 -8.31 -20.43 -0.10
CA SER A 230 -9.40 -21.08 -0.85
C SER A 230 -10.74 -20.51 -0.42
N ARG A 231 -11.48 -19.97 -1.38
CA ARG A 231 -12.82 -19.41 -1.23
C ARG A 231 -13.55 -19.45 -2.56
N ASN A 232 -14.85 -19.19 -2.56
CA ASN A 232 -15.62 -19.06 -3.79
C ASN A 232 -15.77 -17.58 -4.15
N ILE A 233 -15.38 -17.20 -5.36
CA ILE A 233 -15.48 -15.82 -5.83
C ILE A 233 -16.31 -15.77 -7.12
N LYS A 234 -17.05 -14.69 -7.31
CA LYS A 234 -17.78 -14.41 -8.55
C LYS A 234 -17.08 -13.33 -9.35
N ILE A 235 -16.74 -13.62 -10.61
CA ILE A 235 -16.16 -12.69 -11.56
C ILE A 235 -16.96 -12.72 -12.85
N GLU A 236 -17.50 -11.58 -13.26
CA GLU A 236 -18.30 -11.42 -14.51
C GLU A 236 -19.47 -12.42 -14.61
N GLY A 237 -20.02 -12.82 -13.45
CA GLY A 237 -21.14 -13.77 -13.37
C GLY A 237 -20.75 -15.24 -13.23
N GLU A 238 -19.48 -15.58 -13.43
CA GLU A 238 -18.96 -16.95 -13.25
C GLU A 238 -18.47 -17.15 -11.82
N GLU A 239 -18.78 -18.31 -11.23
CA GLU A 239 -18.28 -18.72 -9.93
C GLU A 239 -16.97 -19.49 -10.09
N ILE A 240 -15.91 -19.04 -9.42
CA ILE A 240 -14.59 -19.67 -9.42
C ILE A 240 -14.34 -20.25 -8.04
N GLU A 241 -14.18 -21.58 -7.98
CA GLU A 241 -13.92 -22.31 -6.74
C GLU A 241 -12.40 -22.41 -6.49
N GLY A 242 -11.92 -21.82 -5.38
CA GLY A 242 -10.51 -21.79 -5.05
C GLY A 242 -9.87 -23.17 -4.91
N ASN A 243 -10.59 -24.15 -4.35
CA ASN A 243 -10.08 -25.51 -4.21
C ASN A 243 -9.79 -26.20 -5.57
N LYS A 244 -10.60 -25.93 -6.59
CA LYS A 244 -10.35 -26.44 -7.95
C LYS A 244 -9.14 -25.78 -8.60
N VAL A 245 -8.98 -24.46 -8.39
CA VAL A 245 -7.83 -23.70 -8.87
C VAL A 245 -6.54 -24.18 -8.20
N TRP A 246 -6.57 -24.45 -6.90
CA TRP A 246 -5.41 -25.00 -6.18
C TRP A 246 -4.99 -26.37 -6.73
N LYS A 247 -5.92 -27.27 -6.97
CA LYS A 247 -5.64 -28.59 -7.55
C LYS A 247 -5.02 -28.47 -8.94
N GLU A 248 -5.64 -27.66 -9.82
CA GLU A 248 -5.13 -27.40 -11.17
C GLU A 248 -3.69 -26.84 -11.12
N PHE A 249 -3.44 -25.88 -10.20
CA PHE A 249 -2.11 -25.30 -10.01
C PHE A 249 -1.09 -26.34 -9.57
N LYS A 250 -1.42 -27.15 -8.57
CA LYS A 250 -0.54 -28.18 -8.04
C LYS A 250 -0.22 -29.24 -9.10
N GLU A 251 -1.21 -29.69 -9.85
CA GLU A 251 -1.02 -30.65 -10.95
C GLU A 251 -0.05 -30.10 -12.01
N VAL A 252 -0.22 -28.87 -12.47
CA VAL A 252 0.65 -28.27 -13.48
C VAL A 252 2.04 -27.98 -12.91
N PHE A 253 2.14 -27.51 -11.66
CA PHE A 253 3.42 -27.14 -11.03
C PHE A 253 4.30 -28.35 -10.77
N LEU A 254 3.72 -29.46 -10.29
CA LEU A 254 4.45 -30.69 -9.94
C LEU A 254 4.61 -31.65 -11.11
N ASN A 255 4.01 -31.37 -12.25
CA ASN A 255 4.13 -32.26 -13.42
C ASN A 255 5.52 -32.21 -14.05
N ASN A 256 6.27 -33.29 -13.92
CA ASN A 256 7.59 -33.45 -14.50
C ASN A 256 7.59 -34.17 -15.86
N GLU A 257 6.44 -34.65 -16.35
CA GLU A 257 6.31 -35.39 -17.61
C GLU A 257 6.25 -34.46 -18.83
N ILE A 258 5.83 -33.20 -18.64
CA ILE A 258 5.75 -32.20 -19.71
C ILE A 258 7.04 -31.38 -19.82
N GLY A 259 7.40 -31.03 -21.05
CA GLY A 259 8.57 -30.21 -21.33
C GLY A 259 8.52 -28.84 -20.66
N TYR A 260 9.69 -28.28 -20.36
CA TYR A 260 9.83 -27.00 -19.65
C TYR A 260 9.02 -25.84 -20.27
N ALA A 261 9.08 -25.71 -21.60
CA ALA A 261 8.37 -24.64 -22.31
C ALA A 261 6.84 -24.81 -22.22
N GLU A 262 6.33 -26.03 -22.41
CA GLU A 262 4.92 -26.33 -22.29
C GLU A 262 4.40 -26.12 -20.87
N ARG A 263 5.18 -26.55 -19.86
CA ARG A 263 4.86 -26.32 -18.45
C ARG A 263 4.76 -24.84 -18.14
N ARG A 264 5.69 -24.00 -18.63
CA ARG A 264 5.64 -22.55 -18.45
C ARG A 264 4.36 -21.92 -19.03
N VAL A 265 3.96 -22.34 -20.21
CA VAL A 265 2.72 -21.83 -20.84
C VAL A 265 1.49 -22.23 -20.03
N LYS A 266 1.38 -23.50 -19.62
CA LYS A 266 0.26 -23.97 -18.78
C LYS A 266 0.27 -23.25 -17.42
N LEU A 267 1.43 -23.10 -16.79
CA LEU A 267 1.57 -22.40 -15.50
C LEU A 267 1.13 -20.93 -15.61
N SER A 268 1.52 -20.23 -16.68
CA SER A 268 1.11 -18.84 -16.90
C SER A 268 -0.40 -18.68 -16.93
N LYS A 269 -1.13 -19.60 -17.60
CA LYS A 269 -2.59 -19.58 -17.65
C LYS A 269 -3.24 -19.87 -16.29
N VAL A 270 -2.71 -20.84 -15.56
CA VAL A 270 -3.23 -21.19 -14.23
C VAL A 270 -2.92 -20.06 -13.23
N MET A 271 -1.76 -19.42 -13.33
CA MET A 271 -1.37 -18.31 -12.44
C MET A 271 -2.31 -17.11 -12.52
N GLU A 272 -2.97 -16.86 -13.65
CA GLU A 272 -4.02 -15.83 -13.72
C GLU A 272 -5.18 -16.10 -12.75
N LYS A 273 -5.57 -17.38 -12.60
CA LYS A 273 -6.57 -17.79 -11.62
C LYS A 273 -6.01 -17.82 -10.20
N VAL A 274 -4.77 -18.29 -10.01
CA VAL A 274 -4.09 -18.34 -8.71
C VAL A 274 -3.93 -16.95 -8.12
N ASP A 275 -3.63 -15.93 -8.93
CA ASP A 275 -3.52 -14.54 -8.50
C ASP A 275 -4.83 -13.96 -7.90
N LEU A 276 -5.99 -14.60 -8.13
CA LEU A 276 -7.28 -14.23 -7.52
C LEU A 276 -7.36 -14.60 -6.03
N PHE A 277 -6.62 -15.62 -5.62
CA PHE A 277 -6.68 -16.23 -4.29
C PHE A 277 -5.41 -16.06 -3.50
N SER A 278 -4.32 -15.59 -4.12
CA SER A 278 -2.99 -15.56 -3.53
C SER A 278 -2.59 -14.20 -3.00
N TYR A 279 -2.03 -14.19 -1.81
CA TYR A 279 -1.57 -13.01 -1.08
C TYR A 279 -0.12 -13.20 -0.63
N ASN A 280 0.72 -12.17 -0.80
CA ASN A 280 2.08 -12.17 -0.30
C ASN A 280 2.11 -11.62 1.13
N ILE A 281 2.35 -12.49 2.08
CA ILE A 281 2.33 -12.18 3.51
C ILE A 281 3.75 -12.21 4.07
N PRO A 282 4.18 -11.22 4.89
CA PRO A 282 5.46 -11.25 5.58
C PRO A 282 5.66 -12.57 6.33
N LYS A 283 6.86 -13.14 6.23
CA LYS A 283 7.17 -14.44 6.79
C LYS A 283 6.90 -14.50 8.29
N GLU A 284 7.18 -13.42 9.01
CA GLU A 284 6.95 -13.31 10.46
C GLU A 284 5.48 -13.50 10.83
N MET A 285 4.57 -13.04 9.98
CA MET A 285 3.12 -13.18 10.20
C MET A 285 2.58 -14.58 9.87
N THR A 286 3.42 -15.46 9.32
CA THR A 286 3.02 -16.82 8.98
C THR A 286 3.43 -17.84 10.04
N TYR A 287 4.11 -17.43 11.10
CA TYR A 287 4.44 -18.32 12.22
C TYR A 287 3.17 -18.69 12.98
N GLY A 288 3.00 -19.98 13.25
CA GLY A 288 1.80 -20.52 13.90
C GLY A 288 0.55 -20.58 13.00
N LEU A 289 0.66 -20.24 11.71
CA LEU A 289 -0.46 -20.32 10.79
C LEU A 289 -0.73 -21.79 10.41
N SER A 290 -1.93 -22.27 10.72
CA SER A 290 -2.40 -23.58 10.28
C SER A 290 -2.70 -23.57 8.78
N TYR A 291 -2.18 -24.55 8.05
CA TYR A 291 -2.43 -24.72 6.62
C TYR A 291 -2.65 -26.22 6.31
N GLN A 292 -3.46 -26.51 5.30
CA GLN A 292 -3.85 -27.87 4.96
C GLN A 292 -2.98 -28.50 3.87
N ASP A 293 -2.31 -27.67 3.06
CA ASP A 293 -1.44 -28.15 1.97
C ASP A 293 -0.35 -27.10 1.66
N SER A 294 0.71 -27.50 0.97
CA SER A 294 1.79 -26.58 0.60
C SER A 294 2.54 -27.04 -0.65
N ILE A 295 3.20 -26.08 -1.31
CA ILE A 295 4.20 -26.37 -2.33
C ILE A 295 5.54 -25.79 -1.87
N GLY A 296 6.43 -26.66 -1.40
CA GLY A 296 7.65 -26.25 -0.71
C GLY A 296 7.34 -25.43 0.55
N ASP A 297 8.33 -24.61 0.97
CA ASP A 297 8.21 -23.82 2.21
C ASP A 297 7.55 -22.46 2.04
N ASN A 298 7.33 -22.04 0.79
CA ASN A 298 6.98 -20.65 0.48
C ASN A 298 5.55 -20.47 -0.05
N ILE A 299 4.83 -21.55 -0.38
CA ILE A 299 3.46 -21.49 -0.90
C ILE A 299 2.58 -22.34 0.01
N LEU A 300 1.69 -21.69 0.75
CA LEU A 300 0.80 -22.33 1.71
C LEU A 300 -0.65 -22.26 1.23
N TYR A 301 -1.43 -23.32 1.47
CA TYR A 301 -2.85 -23.42 1.14
C TYR A 301 -3.70 -23.45 2.39
N ILE A 302 -4.67 -22.54 2.46
CA ILE A 302 -5.68 -22.47 3.51
C ILE A 302 -7.04 -22.81 2.91
N GLN A 303 -7.66 -23.87 3.41
CA GLN A 303 -8.94 -24.38 2.90
C GLN A 303 -10.10 -23.44 3.21
N ASP A 304 -10.20 -22.97 4.46
CA ASP A 304 -11.29 -22.10 4.92
C ASP A 304 -10.88 -20.63 4.82
N GLY A 305 -10.47 -20.23 3.60
CA GLY A 305 -9.90 -18.91 3.34
C GLY A 305 -10.83 -17.75 3.62
N GLU A 306 -12.17 -17.93 3.48
CA GLU A 306 -13.15 -16.85 3.68
C GLU A 306 -13.13 -16.25 5.09
N GLU A 307 -12.72 -17.00 6.08
CA GLU A 307 -12.60 -16.55 7.47
C GLU A 307 -11.62 -15.39 7.68
N TYR A 308 -10.67 -15.21 6.75
CA TYR A 308 -9.66 -14.15 6.78
C TYR A 308 -10.11 -12.87 6.09
N PHE A 309 -11.37 -12.80 5.64
CA PHE A 309 -11.89 -11.67 4.89
C PHE A 309 -13.03 -10.97 5.64
N VAL A 310 -13.15 -9.65 5.39
CA VAL A 310 -14.27 -8.81 5.82
C VAL A 310 -14.73 -8.02 4.60
N ASN A 311 -16.02 -8.11 4.26
CA ASN A 311 -16.57 -7.49 3.06
C ASN A 311 -15.78 -7.80 1.77
N GLY A 312 -15.30 -9.04 1.65
CA GLY A 312 -14.49 -9.51 0.52
C GLY A 312 -13.03 -9.02 0.51
N LYS A 313 -12.60 -8.27 1.54
CA LYS A 313 -11.23 -7.77 1.70
C LYS A 313 -10.45 -8.55 2.74
N PHE A 314 -9.19 -8.84 2.43
CA PHE A 314 -8.28 -9.50 3.36
C PHE A 314 -8.04 -8.64 4.61
N ASP A 315 -8.27 -9.24 5.79
CA ASP A 315 -8.08 -8.59 7.09
C ASP A 315 -6.90 -9.23 7.86
N ARG A 316 -5.80 -8.50 7.96
CA ARG A 316 -4.62 -8.92 8.72
C ARG A 316 -4.90 -9.19 10.20
N LYS A 317 -5.83 -8.45 10.81
CA LYS A 317 -6.15 -8.63 12.24
C LYS A 317 -6.74 -10.01 12.49
N LYS A 318 -7.58 -10.51 11.58
CA LYS A 318 -8.14 -11.87 11.67
C LYS A 318 -7.05 -12.95 11.57
N MET A 319 -6.02 -12.71 10.76
CA MET A 319 -4.90 -13.62 10.66
C MET A 319 -4.07 -13.66 11.96
N GLN A 320 -3.78 -12.51 12.55
CA GLN A 320 -3.01 -12.42 13.80
C GLN A 320 -3.75 -13.02 14.97
N SER A 321 -5.03 -12.72 15.15
CA SER A 321 -5.84 -13.24 16.26
C SER A 321 -5.98 -14.77 16.26
N LYS A 322 -5.99 -15.40 15.09
CA LYS A 322 -6.03 -16.86 14.99
C LYS A 322 -4.70 -17.49 15.35
N ASN A 323 -3.58 -16.89 14.93
CA ASN A 323 -2.25 -17.37 15.28
C ASN A 323 -2.01 -17.31 16.81
N ASP A 324 -2.52 -16.27 17.50
CA ASP A 324 -2.41 -16.13 18.94
C ASP A 324 -3.25 -17.18 19.68
N CYS A 325 -4.42 -17.55 19.17
CA CYS A 325 -5.25 -18.61 19.74
C CYS A 325 -4.64 -20.02 19.59
N GLU A 326 -3.96 -20.30 18.48
CA GLU A 326 -3.33 -21.61 18.25
C GLU A 326 -2.02 -21.81 19.03
N MET A 327 -1.34 -20.72 19.45
CA MET A 327 -0.15 -20.81 20.32
C MET A 327 -0.44 -21.04 21.81
N ILE A 328 -1.72 -21.00 22.22
CA ILE A 328 -2.15 -21.19 23.63
C ILE A 328 -2.67 -22.62 23.86
N LEU A 329 -2.82 -23.45 22.84
CA LEU A 329 -3.18 -24.85 22.91
C LEU A 329 -1.97 -25.76 22.66
#